data_aa9fff508cf48dd3fb25c48543e8b054
#
_entry.id   aa9fff508cf48dd3fb25c48543e8b054
#
_cell.length_a   1.000
_cell.length_b   1.000
_cell.length_c   1.000
_cell.angle_alpha   90.00
_cell.angle_beta   90.00
_cell.angle_gamma   90.00
#
_symmetry.space_group_name_H-M   'P 1'
#
loop_
_entity.id
_entity.type
_entity.pdbx_description
1 polymer ?
#
loop_
_entity_poly.entity_id
_entity_poly.type
_entity_poly.pdbx_seq_one_letter_code
_entity_poly.pdbx_strand_id
1 'polypeptide(L)'
;VLDGDPASETFLSEIIGAAAFPMRHMSMESMFEYGSRAGLWRVLRAFESRHLPLTIFGVARALERHPDAVAAYRELGHEIAAHGLRWISYQQIDEATERAHMAEAVALLTQLTGSAPLGWYTGRDSPNTRRLVVEHGGFLYDSDSYADDLPYWTSVESGGARRAHLVVPYTLDSNDMRFAAMQGFNSGSQFFDYLKDSFDTLYREGDPKGLDSPKMLSIGLHARLIGRPGRIASLERFLDYIGAHDKVWVCRRADIARHWMATHPFEKATP
;
A
#
# COMPACT_ATOMS: atom_id res chain seq x y z
N VAL A 1 14.75 -5.09 6.25
CA VAL A 1 14.60 -5.03 4.80
C VAL A 1 15.95 -4.87 4.14
N LEU A 2 16.78 -3.98 4.63
CA LEU A 2 18.13 -3.76 4.14
C LEU A 2 19.12 -4.51 5.04
N ASP A 3 19.45 -5.71 4.65
CA ASP A 3 20.37 -6.60 5.35
C ASP A 3 21.60 -6.99 4.49
N GLY A 4 21.89 -6.15 3.50
CA GLY A 4 22.95 -6.38 2.53
C GLY A 4 22.54 -7.27 1.36
N ASP A 5 21.25 -7.54 1.18
CA ASP A 5 20.74 -8.31 0.05
C ASP A 5 20.65 -7.44 -1.21
N PRO A 6 21.47 -7.70 -2.25
CA PRO A 6 21.45 -6.94 -3.49
C PRO A 6 20.08 -6.94 -4.17
N ALA A 7 19.28 -8.00 -4.02
CA ALA A 7 17.94 -8.10 -4.60
C ALA A 7 16.97 -7.10 -3.95
N SER A 8 17.15 -6.77 -2.67
CA SER A 8 16.37 -5.73 -1.99
C SER A 8 16.87 -4.32 -2.34
N GLU A 9 18.17 -4.13 -2.49
CA GLU A 9 18.77 -2.80 -2.66
C GLU A 9 18.67 -2.25 -4.08
N THR A 10 18.57 -3.12 -5.07
CA THR A 10 18.47 -2.74 -6.51
C THR A 10 17.25 -1.85 -6.81
N PHE A 11 16.15 -2.04 -6.09
CA PHE A 11 14.90 -1.29 -6.31
C PHE A 11 14.82 0.03 -5.54
N LEU A 12 15.75 0.28 -4.67
CA LEU A 12 15.64 1.29 -3.63
C LEU A 12 16.53 2.48 -3.87
N SER A 13 17.18 2.54 -5.04
CA SER A 13 18.00 3.68 -5.40
C SER A 13 17.14 4.92 -5.59
N GLU A 14 17.03 5.72 -4.54
CA GLU A 14 16.52 7.08 -4.59
C GLU A 14 17.57 8.05 -5.13
N ILE A 15 18.74 7.55 -5.47
CA ILE A 15 19.80 8.28 -6.17
C ILE A 15 19.67 7.93 -7.65
N ILE A 16 19.24 8.88 -8.43
CA ILE A 16 19.06 8.74 -9.88
C ILE A 16 20.37 8.25 -10.50
N GLY A 17 20.30 7.15 -11.25
CA GLY A 17 21.45 6.58 -11.94
C GLY A 17 22.40 5.74 -11.07
N ALA A 18 22.07 5.49 -9.82
CA ALA A 18 22.85 4.57 -8.99
C ALA A 18 22.68 3.14 -9.53
N ALA A 19 23.80 2.48 -9.85
CA ALA A 19 23.82 1.06 -10.19
C ALA A 19 23.62 0.21 -8.91
N ALA A 20 23.08 -1.00 -9.07
CA ALA A 20 23.09 -1.97 -8.00
C ALA A 20 24.55 -2.34 -7.65
N PHE A 21 24.86 -2.38 -6.37
CA PHE A 21 26.15 -2.83 -5.87
C PHE A 21 26.02 -4.25 -5.32
N PRO A 22 27.02 -5.12 -5.55
CA PRO A 22 27.01 -6.48 -5.00
C PRO A 22 27.38 -6.50 -3.51
N MET A 23 27.09 -5.42 -2.77
CA MET A 23 27.40 -5.25 -1.35
C MET A 23 26.44 -4.22 -0.75
N ARG A 24 26.52 -4.07 0.57
CA ARG A 24 25.74 -3.06 1.30
C ARG A 24 25.97 -1.65 0.77
N HIS A 25 24.89 -0.90 0.61
CA HIS A 25 24.91 0.50 0.21
C HIS A 25 24.52 1.39 1.40
N MET A 26 25.54 1.82 2.17
CA MET A 26 25.33 2.50 3.47
C MET A 26 24.47 3.76 3.37
N SER A 27 24.62 4.55 2.30
CA SER A 27 23.80 5.75 2.09
C SER A 27 22.32 5.39 1.91
N MET A 28 22.04 4.33 1.12
CA MET A 28 20.65 3.86 0.95
C MET A 28 20.09 3.32 2.25
N GLU A 29 20.84 2.48 2.98
CA GLU A 29 20.39 1.98 4.27
C GLU A 29 20.03 3.13 5.22
N SER A 30 20.86 4.17 5.29
CA SER A 30 20.59 5.35 6.14
C SER A 30 19.34 6.13 5.72
N MET A 31 19.01 6.16 4.43
CA MET A 31 17.75 6.75 3.95
C MET A 31 16.53 5.96 4.42
N PHE A 32 16.61 4.63 4.43
CA PHE A 32 15.56 3.77 4.97
C PHE A 32 15.45 3.88 6.49
N GLU A 33 16.60 3.94 7.19
CA GLU A 33 16.60 4.20 8.64
C GLU A 33 15.91 5.51 9.00
N TYR A 34 16.07 6.56 8.20
CA TYR A 34 15.34 7.79 8.41
C TYR A 34 13.83 7.56 8.44
N GLY A 35 13.31 6.72 7.55
CA GLY A 35 11.91 6.33 7.53
C GLY A 35 11.46 5.77 8.88
N SER A 36 12.20 4.80 9.41
CA SER A 36 11.88 4.16 10.69
C SER A 36 12.11 5.08 11.90
N ARG A 37 13.20 5.87 11.91
CA ARG A 37 13.59 6.68 13.07
C ARG A 37 12.83 7.99 13.21
N ALA A 38 12.46 8.62 12.09
CA ALA A 38 11.87 9.96 12.09
C ALA A 38 10.60 10.07 11.23
N GLY A 39 10.67 9.59 9.99
CA GLY A 39 9.60 9.83 9.01
C GLY A 39 8.28 9.19 9.38
N LEU A 40 8.31 7.95 9.84
CA LEU A 40 7.14 7.20 10.28
C LEU A 40 6.36 7.97 11.35
N TRP A 41 7.02 8.40 12.41
CA TRP A 41 6.40 9.08 13.54
C TRP A 41 5.78 10.41 13.14
N ARG A 42 6.35 11.07 12.14
CA ARG A 42 5.80 12.31 11.59
C ARG A 42 4.53 12.04 10.78
N VAL A 43 4.53 10.98 9.99
CA VAL A 43 3.31 10.54 9.27
C VAL A 43 2.22 10.14 10.25
N LEU A 44 2.52 9.30 11.23
CA LEU A 44 1.52 8.88 12.23
C LEU A 44 0.88 10.08 12.94
N ARG A 45 1.67 11.05 13.41
CA ARG A 45 1.13 12.28 14.04
C ARG A 45 0.22 13.07 13.12
N ALA A 46 0.53 13.13 11.82
CA ALA A 46 -0.31 13.85 10.86
C ALA A 46 -1.72 13.25 10.72
N PHE A 47 -1.83 11.91 10.81
CA PHE A 47 -3.11 11.19 10.78
C PHE A 47 -3.79 11.17 12.15
N GLU A 48 -3.05 10.88 13.22
CA GLU A 48 -3.56 10.84 14.59
C GLU A 48 -4.21 12.15 15.00
N SER A 49 -3.56 13.29 14.74
CA SER A 49 -4.10 14.62 15.05
C SER A 49 -5.39 14.98 14.31
N ARG A 50 -5.73 14.20 13.28
CA ARG A 50 -6.96 14.35 12.49
C ARG A 50 -7.93 13.17 12.68
N HIS A 51 -7.60 12.23 13.56
CA HIS A 51 -8.37 11.01 13.81
C HIS A 51 -8.63 10.19 12.53
N LEU A 52 -7.68 10.17 11.61
CA LEU A 52 -7.80 9.47 10.35
C LEU A 52 -7.11 8.10 10.39
N PRO A 53 -7.75 7.04 9.86
CA PRO A 53 -7.15 5.72 9.79
C PRO A 53 -6.16 5.60 8.61
N LEU A 54 -5.30 4.58 8.69
CA LEU A 54 -4.37 4.16 7.65
C LEU A 54 -4.51 2.66 7.38
N THR A 55 -4.14 2.26 6.18
CA THR A 55 -3.71 0.89 5.88
C THR A 55 -2.20 0.88 5.75
N ILE A 56 -1.54 0.11 6.60
CA ILE A 56 -0.10 -0.09 6.60
C ILE A 56 0.20 -1.33 5.76
N PHE A 57 0.82 -1.17 4.61
CA PHE A 57 1.39 -2.29 3.88
C PHE A 57 2.68 -2.73 4.54
N GLY A 58 2.56 -3.72 5.42
CA GLY A 58 3.62 -4.18 6.30
C GLY A 58 4.49 -5.26 5.66
N VAL A 59 5.76 -4.94 5.37
CA VAL A 59 6.76 -5.95 5.05
C VAL A 59 7.10 -6.71 6.34
N ALA A 60 6.80 -8.01 6.39
CA ALA A 60 6.81 -8.77 7.65
C ALA A 60 8.16 -8.70 8.38
N ARG A 61 9.28 -8.90 7.68
CA ARG A 61 10.62 -8.79 8.27
C ARG A 61 10.98 -7.38 8.71
N ALA A 62 10.41 -6.34 8.09
CA ALA A 62 10.65 -4.98 8.53
C ALA A 62 9.89 -4.67 9.83
N LEU A 63 8.66 -5.14 9.94
CA LEU A 63 7.86 -4.98 11.16
C LEU A 63 8.43 -5.78 12.34
N GLU A 64 8.95 -6.99 12.10
CA GLU A 64 9.65 -7.77 13.11
C GLU A 64 10.81 -6.98 13.75
N ARG A 65 11.52 -6.19 12.96
CA ARG A 65 12.64 -5.35 13.42
C ARG A 65 12.23 -4.02 14.04
N HIS A 66 10.92 -3.72 14.02
CA HIS A 66 10.40 -2.45 14.49
C HIS A 66 9.15 -2.60 15.38
N PRO A 67 9.28 -3.25 16.54
CA PRO A 67 8.13 -3.55 17.41
C PRO A 67 7.38 -2.30 17.88
N ASP A 68 8.07 -1.18 18.12
CA ASP A 68 7.43 0.08 18.51
C ASP A 68 6.48 0.62 17.44
N ALA A 69 6.83 0.44 16.16
CA ALA A 69 5.93 0.81 15.06
C ALA A 69 4.68 -0.07 15.05
N VAL A 70 4.84 -1.38 15.24
CA VAL A 70 3.71 -2.33 15.31
C VAL A 70 2.78 -1.97 16.48
N ALA A 71 3.34 -1.64 17.65
CA ALA A 71 2.57 -1.20 18.81
C ALA A 71 1.76 0.05 18.49
N ALA A 72 2.39 1.07 17.90
CA ALA A 72 1.73 2.31 17.51
C ALA A 72 0.60 2.10 16.49
N TYR A 73 0.82 1.27 15.46
CA TYR A 73 -0.22 0.96 14.47
C TYR A 73 -1.45 0.31 15.10
N ARG A 74 -1.23 -0.62 16.04
CA ARG A 74 -2.31 -1.30 16.75
C ARG A 74 -3.06 -0.35 17.69
N GLU A 75 -2.34 0.47 18.45
CA GLU A 75 -2.90 1.45 19.37
C GLU A 75 -3.78 2.47 18.65
N LEU A 76 -3.34 2.94 17.48
CA LEU A 76 -4.08 3.89 16.66
C LEU A 76 -5.17 3.23 15.78
N GLY A 77 -5.36 1.92 15.86
CA GLY A 77 -6.41 1.20 15.13
C GLY A 77 -6.20 1.14 13.61
N HIS A 78 -4.96 1.29 13.15
CA HIS A 78 -4.63 1.16 11.74
C HIS A 78 -4.74 -0.29 11.27
N GLU A 79 -5.09 -0.48 10.00
CA GLU A 79 -5.01 -1.79 9.36
C GLU A 79 -3.55 -2.13 9.07
N ILE A 80 -3.14 -3.38 9.34
CA ILE A 80 -1.87 -3.92 8.86
C ILE A 80 -2.19 -4.99 7.82
N ALA A 81 -2.00 -4.64 6.55
CA ALA A 81 -2.08 -5.56 5.42
C ALA A 81 -0.67 -6.09 5.08
N ALA A 82 -0.60 -7.28 4.50
CA ALA A 82 0.69 -7.88 4.16
C ALA A 82 1.32 -7.20 2.94
N HIS A 83 2.62 -6.90 3.04
CA HIS A 83 3.47 -6.45 1.92
C HIS A 83 4.59 -7.46 1.65
N GLY A 84 4.24 -8.73 1.71
CA GLY A 84 5.16 -9.83 1.57
C GLY A 84 6.10 -10.02 2.76
N LEU A 85 6.97 -11.03 2.66
CA LEU A 85 7.98 -11.34 3.68
C LEU A 85 9.12 -10.32 3.66
N ARG A 86 9.61 -10.04 2.45
CA ARG A 86 10.69 -9.10 2.13
C ARG A 86 10.28 -8.27 0.93
N TRP A 87 10.82 -7.08 0.79
CA TRP A 87 10.52 -6.22 -0.35
C TRP A 87 11.45 -6.54 -1.52
N ILE A 88 11.13 -7.59 -2.26
CA ILE A 88 11.86 -8.10 -3.42
C ILE A 88 10.91 -8.25 -4.61
N SER A 89 11.45 -8.35 -5.83
CA SER A 89 10.64 -8.70 -7.01
C SER A 89 10.40 -10.20 -7.07
N TYR A 90 9.15 -10.60 -7.19
CA TYR A 90 8.76 -12.01 -7.36
C TYR A 90 8.71 -12.45 -8.81
N GLN A 91 8.90 -11.53 -9.78
CA GLN A 91 8.77 -11.82 -11.21
C GLN A 91 9.66 -13.00 -11.68
N GLN A 92 10.78 -13.22 -11.04
CA GLN A 92 11.74 -14.28 -11.38
C GLN A 92 11.96 -15.30 -10.23
N ILE A 93 11.17 -15.21 -9.19
CA ILE A 93 11.20 -16.15 -8.07
C ILE A 93 10.34 -17.36 -8.43
N ASP A 94 10.81 -18.55 -8.11
CA ASP A 94 10.04 -19.77 -8.31
C ASP A 94 8.80 -19.82 -7.41
N GLU A 95 7.76 -20.48 -7.87
CA GLU A 95 6.47 -20.51 -7.18
C GLU A 95 6.56 -21.12 -5.78
N ALA A 96 7.39 -22.14 -5.57
CA ALA A 96 7.53 -22.77 -4.27
C ALA A 96 8.10 -21.82 -3.23
N THR A 97 9.11 -21.04 -3.62
CA THR A 97 9.71 -20.00 -2.80
C THR A 97 8.72 -18.85 -2.52
N GLU A 98 8.00 -18.39 -3.54
CA GLU A 98 6.98 -17.33 -3.35
C GLU A 98 5.89 -17.78 -2.40
N ARG A 99 5.39 -19.01 -2.54
CA ARG A 99 4.40 -19.63 -1.65
C ARG A 99 4.92 -19.73 -0.20
N ALA A 100 6.16 -20.14 -0.01
CA ALA A 100 6.77 -20.23 1.30
C ALA A 100 6.92 -18.85 1.95
N HIS A 101 7.37 -17.85 1.20
CA HIS A 101 7.45 -16.46 1.66
C HIS A 101 6.09 -15.88 2.05
N MET A 102 5.03 -16.20 1.29
CA MET A 102 3.68 -15.78 1.63
C MET A 102 3.22 -16.38 2.95
N ALA A 103 3.38 -17.67 3.13
CA ALA A 103 2.98 -18.37 4.36
C ALA A 103 3.76 -17.85 5.57
N GLU A 104 5.08 -17.65 5.43
CA GLU A 104 5.92 -17.09 6.49
C GLU A 104 5.55 -15.64 6.82
N ALA A 105 5.26 -14.82 5.81
CA ALA A 105 4.82 -13.44 6.02
C ALA A 105 3.51 -13.37 6.82
N VAL A 106 2.52 -14.20 6.48
CA VAL A 106 1.24 -14.25 7.20
C VAL A 106 1.45 -14.72 8.63
N ALA A 107 2.22 -15.79 8.84
CA ALA A 107 2.51 -16.30 10.18
C ALA A 107 3.20 -15.26 11.05
N LEU A 108 4.23 -14.59 10.52
CA LEU A 108 4.97 -13.56 11.24
C LEU A 108 4.12 -12.33 11.54
N LEU A 109 3.35 -11.83 10.58
CA LEU A 109 2.43 -10.71 10.81
C LEU A 109 1.37 -11.08 11.85
N THR A 110 0.82 -12.29 11.79
CA THR A 110 -0.15 -12.77 12.78
C THR A 110 0.46 -12.80 14.19
N GLN A 111 1.69 -13.27 14.32
CA GLN A 111 2.41 -13.27 15.59
C GLN A 111 2.62 -11.84 16.12
N LEU A 112 3.03 -10.92 15.27
CA LEU A 112 3.36 -9.54 15.65
C LEU A 112 2.11 -8.71 16.00
N THR A 113 1.01 -8.95 15.30
CA THR A 113 -0.19 -8.09 15.41
C THR A 113 -1.31 -8.72 16.23
N GLY A 114 -1.28 -10.03 16.43
CA GLY A 114 -2.34 -10.80 17.10
C GLY A 114 -3.49 -11.20 16.17
N SER A 115 -3.44 -10.88 14.87
CA SER A 115 -4.45 -11.25 13.88
C SER A 115 -3.84 -11.42 12.50
N ALA A 116 -4.39 -12.33 11.70
CA ALA A 116 -3.96 -12.50 10.31
C ALA A 116 -4.27 -11.23 9.47
N PRO A 117 -3.40 -10.84 8.53
CA PRO A 117 -3.66 -9.73 7.63
C PRO A 117 -4.86 -10.04 6.74
N LEU A 118 -5.73 -9.04 6.55
CA LEU A 118 -6.93 -9.18 5.70
C LEU A 118 -6.67 -8.77 4.25
N GLY A 119 -5.59 -8.06 3.97
CA GLY A 119 -5.20 -7.62 2.64
C GLY A 119 -3.80 -8.06 2.27
N TRP A 120 -3.56 -8.20 0.97
CA TRP A 120 -2.28 -8.53 0.38
C TRP A 120 -1.88 -7.50 -0.68
N TYR A 121 -0.61 -7.13 -0.71
CA TYR A 121 0.01 -6.32 -1.76
C TYR A 121 1.51 -6.57 -1.79
N THR A 122 2.08 -6.92 -2.94
CA THR A 122 3.54 -7.01 -3.10
C THR A 122 4.11 -5.80 -3.83
N GLY A 123 3.36 -5.26 -4.79
CA GLY A 123 3.82 -4.21 -5.69
C GLY A 123 4.91 -4.65 -6.67
N ARG A 124 5.29 -5.92 -6.63
CA ARG A 124 6.30 -6.59 -7.47
C ARG A 124 5.93 -8.06 -7.63
N ASP A 125 4.68 -8.25 -7.99
CA ASP A 125 4.03 -9.55 -8.13
C ASP A 125 4.62 -10.38 -9.28
N SER A 126 4.38 -11.66 -9.22
CA SER A 126 4.61 -12.63 -10.29
C SER A 126 3.27 -13.00 -10.96
N PRO A 127 3.29 -13.71 -12.09
CA PRO A 127 2.06 -14.29 -12.64
C PRO A 127 1.33 -15.25 -11.70
N ASN A 128 2.00 -15.75 -10.65
CA ASN A 128 1.45 -16.67 -9.68
C ASN A 128 0.82 -15.98 -8.46
N THR A 129 1.25 -14.77 -8.11
CA THR A 129 0.95 -14.11 -6.83
C THR A 129 -0.53 -14.13 -6.49
N ARG A 130 -1.41 -13.67 -7.37
CA ARG A 130 -2.86 -13.62 -7.08
C ARG A 130 -3.47 -15.00 -6.89
N ARG A 131 -3.02 -16.00 -7.66
CA ARG A 131 -3.45 -17.39 -7.44
C ARG A 131 -3.00 -17.90 -6.08
N LEU A 132 -1.76 -17.63 -5.69
CA LEU A 132 -1.22 -18.00 -4.37
C LEU A 132 -1.98 -17.32 -3.22
N VAL A 133 -2.36 -16.06 -3.37
CA VAL A 133 -3.22 -15.35 -2.41
C VAL A 133 -4.57 -16.06 -2.24
N VAL A 134 -5.21 -16.44 -3.34
CA VAL A 134 -6.49 -17.14 -3.32
C VAL A 134 -6.36 -18.56 -2.73
N GLU A 135 -5.27 -19.26 -3.03
CA GLU A 135 -4.98 -20.61 -2.52
C GLU A 135 -4.65 -20.58 -1.03
N HIS A 136 -3.89 -19.60 -0.56
CA HIS A 136 -3.59 -19.41 0.85
C HIS A 136 -4.88 -19.17 1.64
N GLY A 137 -5.76 -18.34 1.10
CA GLY A 137 -7.04 -17.96 1.73
C GLY A 137 -6.87 -16.98 2.90
N GLY A 138 -8.01 -16.60 3.48
CA GLY A 138 -8.04 -15.68 4.63
C GLY A 138 -7.97 -14.19 4.27
N PHE A 139 -7.61 -13.84 3.04
CA PHE A 139 -7.59 -12.46 2.57
C PHE A 139 -8.97 -12.04 2.06
N LEU A 140 -9.37 -10.82 2.40
CA LEU A 140 -10.56 -10.18 1.82
C LEU A 140 -10.25 -9.62 0.44
N TYR A 141 -9.03 -9.14 0.21
CA TYR A 141 -8.62 -8.48 -1.03
C TYR A 141 -7.12 -8.63 -1.29
N ASP A 142 -6.74 -8.46 -2.55
CA ASP A 142 -5.39 -8.03 -2.92
C ASP A 142 -5.41 -6.63 -3.53
N SER A 143 -4.25 -5.99 -3.58
CA SER A 143 -4.05 -4.66 -4.15
C SER A 143 -3.02 -4.63 -5.29
N ASP A 144 -2.59 -5.79 -5.79
CA ASP A 144 -1.63 -5.89 -6.90
C ASP A 144 -2.34 -5.63 -8.24
N SER A 145 -2.88 -4.43 -8.39
CA SER A 145 -3.48 -3.90 -9.61
C SER A 145 -3.55 -2.37 -9.59
N TYR A 146 -3.46 -1.78 -10.75
CA TYR A 146 -3.54 -0.33 -11.01
C TYR A 146 -4.58 -0.02 -12.10
N ALA A 147 -5.57 -0.92 -12.27
CA ALA A 147 -6.41 -0.94 -13.46
C ALA A 147 -7.72 -0.18 -13.33
N ASP A 148 -8.09 0.29 -12.13
CA ASP A 148 -9.38 0.93 -11.90
C ASP A 148 -9.33 1.90 -10.71
N ASP A 149 -10.26 2.85 -10.69
CA ASP A 149 -10.53 3.77 -9.57
C ASP A 149 -11.55 3.19 -8.58
N LEU A 150 -12.01 1.96 -8.78
CA LEU A 150 -12.94 1.24 -7.94
C LEU A 150 -12.45 -0.18 -7.65
N PRO A 151 -12.86 -0.80 -6.53
CA PRO A 151 -12.70 -2.23 -6.35
C PRO A 151 -13.45 -2.99 -7.44
N TYR A 152 -12.94 -4.16 -7.79
CA TYR A 152 -13.60 -5.04 -8.75
C TYR A 152 -13.38 -6.52 -8.44
N TRP A 153 -14.33 -7.32 -8.87
CA TRP A 153 -14.22 -8.77 -8.77
C TRP A 153 -13.48 -9.36 -9.96
N THR A 154 -12.64 -10.35 -9.67
CA THR A 154 -12.00 -11.18 -10.67
C THR A 154 -12.23 -12.65 -10.36
N SER A 155 -12.07 -13.50 -11.38
CA SER A 155 -12.10 -14.96 -11.22
C SER A 155 -10.70 -15.52 -11.34
N VAL A 156 -10.29 -16.32 -10.36
CA VAL A 156 -8.97 -16.92 -10.29
C VAL A 156 -9.11 -18.46 -10.36
N GLU A 157 -8.39 -19.06 -11.29
CA GLU A 157 -8.30 -20.52 -11.37
C GLU A 157 -7.42 -21.05 -10.24
N SER A 158 -7.96 -21.92 -9.40
CA SER A 158 -7.27 -22.49 -8.24
C SER A 158 -7.82 -23.86 -7.89
N GLY A 159 -6.95 -24.87 -7.88
CA GLY A 159 -7.35 -26.25 -7.56
C GLY A 159 -8.40 -26.83 -8.51
N GLY A 160 -8.39 -26.45 -9.79
CA GLY A 160 -9.37 -26.91 -10.79
C GLY A 160 -10.74 -26.24 -10.70
N ALA A 161 -10.88 -25.19 -9.90
CA ALA A 161 -12.12 -24.42 -9.75
C ALA A 161 -11.88 -22.93 -9.93
N ARG A 162 -12.88 -22.22 -10.44
CA ARG A 162 -12.91 -20.76 -10.48
C ARG A 162 -13.38 -20.21 -9.14
N ARG A 163 -12.57 -19.37 -8.54
CA ARG A 163 -12.86 -18.67 -7.28
C ARG A 163 -12.97 -17.18 -7.49
N ALA A 164 -14.03 -16.59 -6.95
CA ALA A 164 -14.16 -15.15 -6.91
C ALA A 164 -13.12 -14.54 -5.97
N HIS A 165 -12.49 -13.45 -6.39
CA HIS A 165 -11.54 -12.71 -5.57
C HIS A 165 -11.72 -11.22 -5.79
N LEU A 166 -11.67 -10.45 -4.70
CA LEU A 166 -11.81 -8.99 -4.74
C LEU A 166 -10.44 -8.33 -4.89
N VAL A 167 -10.33 -7.46 -5.88
CA VAL A 167 -9.20 -6.56 -6.05
C VAL A 167 -9.60 -5.16 -5.59
N VAL A 168 -8.82 -4.58 -4.68
CA VAL A 168 -8.90 -3.18 -4.30
C VAL A 168 -7.67 -2.49 -4.87
N PRO A 169 -7.76 -1.82 -6.03
CA PRO A 169 -6.60 -1.31 -6.75
C PRO A 169 -5.73 -0.35 -5.93
N TYR A 170 -4.44 -0.36 -6.21
CA TYR A 170 -3.46 0.59 -5.66
C TYR A 170 -3.14 1.67 -6.69
N THR A 171 -2.13 2.50 -6.43
CA THR A 171 -1.77 3.63 -7.27
C THR A 171 -0.26 3.75 -7.46
N LEU A 172 0.15 4.24 -8.64
CA LEU A 172 1.53 4.63 -8.94
C LEU A 172 1.68 6.12 -9.21
N ASP A 173 0.58 6.81 -9.51
CA ASP A 173 0.56 8.24 -9.83
C ASP A 173 0.36 9.12 -8.59
N SER A 174 -0.63 8.84 -7.74
CA SER A 174 -0.85 9.48 -6.45
C SER A 174 0.08 8.88 -5.37
N ASN A 175 1.36 8.77 -5.67
CA ASN A 175 2.32 8.04 -4.85
C ASN A 175 3.59 8.87 -4.64
N ASP A 176 4.02 9.00 -3.38
CA ASP A 176 5.19 9.78 -3.01
C ASP A 176 6.51 9.19 -3.53
N MET A 177 6.52 7.94 -4.04
CA MET A 177 7.65 7.39 -4.78
C MET A 177 8.05 8.25 -5.96
N ARG A 178 7.16 9.05 -6.50
CA ARG A 178 7.46 10.01 -7.56
C ARG A 178 8.42 11.13 -7.14
N PHE A 179 8.66 11.34 -5.85
CA PHE A 179 9.77 12.19 -5.39
C PHE A 179 11.15 11.60 -5.70
N ALA A 180 11.22 10.28 -5.89
CA ALA A 180 12.44 9.55 -6.23
C ALA A 180 12.50 9.10 -7.70
N ALA A 181 11.52 9.47 -8.51
CA ALA A 181 11.45 9.11 -9.93
C ALA A 181 11.93 10.26 -10.81
N MET A 182 12.54 9.94 -11.95
CA MET A 182 12.74 10.93 -13.01
C MET A 182 11.36 11.44 -13.46
N GLN A 183 11.25 12.76 -13.72
CA GLN A 183 9.97 13.40 -14.07
C GLN A 183 8.87 13.23 -13.00
N GLY A 184 9.28 13.07 -11.76
CA GLY A 184 8.38 13.00 -10.63
C GLY A 184 8.15 14.36 -9.96
N PHE A 185 7.84 14.35 -8.65
CA PHE A 185 7.63 15.57 -7.88
C PHE A 185 8.95 16.18 -7.41
N ASN A 186 9.17 17.44 -7.73
CA ASN A 186 10.35 18.19 -7.29
C ASN A 186 10.10 19.01 -6.01
N SER A 187 8.83 19.23 -5.64
CA SER A 187 8.45 19.96 -4.44
C SER A 187 7.19 19.38 -3.79
N GLY A 188 7.00 19.68 -2.50
CA GLY A 188 5.76 19.30 -1.81
C GLY A 188 4.53 19.95 -2.44
N SER A 189 4.63 21.15 -3.01
CA SER A 189 3.50 21.78 -3.68
C SER A 189 3.03 21.00 -4.90
N GLN A 190 3.94 20.48 -5.72
CA GLN A 190 3.55 19.63 -6.85
C GLN A 190 2.82 18.35 -6.40
N PHE A 191 3.23 17.74 -5.31
CA PHE A 191 2.53 16.61 -4.74
C PHE A 191 1.13 16.99 -4.25
N PHE A 192 1.02 18.10 -3.50
CA PHE A 192 -0.27 18.61 -3.04
C PHE A 192 -1.19 18.95 -4.20
N ASP A 193 -0.72 19.67 -5.21
CA ASP A 193 -1.53 20.08 -6.36
C ASP A 193 -2.04 18.86 -7.12
N TYR A 194 -1.18 17.86 -7.33
CA TYR A 194 -1.56 16.62 -7.99
C TYR A 194 -2.64 15.86 -7.22
N LEU A 195 -2.49 15.69 -5.90
CA LEU A 195 -3.49 15.03 -5.07
C LEU A 195 -4.81 15.80 -5.02
N LYS A 196 -4.72 17.14 -4.95
CA LYS A 196 -5.89 18.01 -4.96
C LYS A 196 -6.66 17.88 -6.27
N ASP A 197 -6.00 17.96 -7.41
CA ASP A 197 -6.65 17.86 -8.71
C ASP A 197 -7.27 16.47 -8.94
N SER A 198 -6.59 15.42 -8.47
CA SER A 198 -7.13 14.05 -8.47
C SER A 198 -8.39 13.95 -7.62
N PHE A 199 -8.33 14.47 -6.39
CA PHE A 199 -9.49 14.50 -5.47
C PHE A 199 -10.65 15.31 -6.06
N ASP A 200 -10.42 16.53 -6.54
CA ASP A 200 -11.45 17.40 -7.09
C ASP A 200 -12.15 16.76 -8.30
N THR A 201 -11.39 16.04 -9.11
CA THR A 201 -11.94 15.33 -10.27
C THR A 201 -12.89 14.22 -9.82
N LEU A 202 -12.43 13.33 -8.93
CA LEU A 202 -13.20 12.20 -8.45
C LEU A 202 -14.39 12.66 -7.56
N TYR A 203 -14.22 13.73 -6.79
CA TYR A 203 -15.27 14.33 -5.99
C TYR A 203 -16.41 14.87 -6.86
N ARG A 204 -16.06 15.55 -7.96
CA ARG A 204 -17.04 16.03 -8.96
C ARG A 204 -17.73 14.87 -9.68
N GLU A 205 -17.02 13.78 -9.98
CA GLU A 205 -17.62 12.58 -10.58
C GLU A 205 -18.63 11.90 -9.64
N GLY A 206 -18.40 11.98 -8.34
CA GLY A 206 -19.32 11.48 -7.32
C GLY A 206 -20.51 12.38 -7.02
N ASP A 207 -20.64 13.58 -7.63
CA ASP A 207 -21.77 14.48 -7.42
C ASP A 207 -23.07 13.86 -7.97
N PRO A 208 -24.11 13.64 -7.14
CA PRO A 208 -25.40 13.12 -7.58
C PRO A 208 -26.12 14.00 -8.62
N LYS A 209 -25.74 15.25 -8.73
CA LYS A 209 -26.26 16.15 -9.77
C LYS A 209 -25.44 16.12 -11.07
N GLY A 210 -24.33 15.40 -11.06
CA GLY A 210 -23.43 15.21 -12.19
C GLY A 210 -23.46 13.75 -12.69
N LEU A 211 -22.30 13.07 -12.61
CA LEU A 211 -22.18 11.67 -13.06
C LEU A 211 -22.77 10.66 -12.07
N ASP A 212 -22.94 11.03 -10.80
CA ASP A 212 -23.37 10.14 -9.71
C ASP A 212 -22.55 8.85 -9.64
N SER A 213 -21.24 8.99 -9.79
CA SER A 213 -20.29 7.87 -9.86
C SER A 213 -19.14 8.05 -8.86
N PRO A 214 -19.39 7.84 -7.56
CA PRO A 214 -18.37 7.98 -6.54
C PRO A 214 -17.21 7.01 -6.79
N LYS A 215 -16.00 7.48 -6.54
CA LYS A 215 -14.73 6.78 -6.81
C LYS A 215 -13.91 6.62 -5.55
N MET A 216 -12.86 5.82 -5.66
CA MET A 216 -11.84 5.61 -4.64
C MET A 216 -10.55 6.33 -5.06
N LEU A 217 -9.96 7.13 -4.18
CA LEU A 217 -8.63 7.66 -4.34
C LEU A 217 -7.66 6.91 -3.41
N SER A 218 -6.73 6.17 -4.00
CA SER A 218 -5.60 5.59 -3.27
C SER A 218 -4.42 6.55 -3.28
N ILE A 219 -3.76 6.71 -2.13
CA ILE A 219 -2.55 7.53 -2.02
C ILE A 219 -1.44 6.68 -1.40
N GLY A 220 -0.34 6.52 -2.13
CA GLY A 220 0.83 5.78 -1.69
C GLY A 220 1.79 6.67 -0.89
N LEU A 221 2.10 6.26 0.33
CA LEU A 221 2.99 7.00 1.23
C LEU A 221 4.13 6.10 1.73
N HIS A 222 5.35 6.62 1.69
CA HIS A 222 6.53 5.96 2.21
C HIS A 222 7.17 6.84 3.30
N ALA A 223 7.30 6.30 4.50
CA ALA A 223 7.82 7.03 5.65
C ALA A 223 9.14 7.77 5.39
N ARG A 224 10.05 7.16 4.59
CA ARG A 224 11.32 7.76 4.20
C ARG A 224 11.20 8.92 3.20
N LEU A 225 10.09 9.01 2.46
CA LEU A 225 9.83 10.02 1.42
C LEU A 225 8.97 11.15 1.96
N ILE A 226 7.67 10.90 2.16
CA ILE A 226 6.75 11.92 2.62
C ILE A 226 7.06 12.39 4.05
N GLY A 227 7.66 11.52 4.86
CA GLY A 227 8.04 11.86 6.23
C GLY A 227 9.19 12.89 6.34
N ARG A 228 9.78 13.35 5.25
CA ARG A 228 10.78 14.42 5.25
C ARG A 228 10.11 15.78 5.58
N PRO A 229 10.79 16.68 6.35
CA PRO A 229 10.20 17.95 6.78
C PRO A 229 9.65 18.81 5.64
N GLY A 230 10.37 18.86 4.53
CA GLY A 230 9.94 19.66 3.37
C GLY A 230 8.79 19.06 2.57
N ARG A 231 8.41 17.79 2.83
CA ARG A 231 7.36 17.08 2.10
C ARG A 231 6.11 16.88 2.95
N ILE A 232 6.25 16.58 4.25
CA ILE A 232 5.10 16.27 5.11
C ILE A 232 4.06 17.38 5.14
N ALA A 233 4.48 18.65 5.09
CA ALA A 233 3.57 19.78 5.06
C ALA A 233 2.59 19.76 3.87
N SER A 234 2.96 19.13 2.75
CA SER A 234 2.06 18.95 1.61
C SER A 234 0.98 17.91 1.88
N LEU A 235 1.33 16.84 2.57
CA LEU A 235 0.37 15.83 3.02
C LEU A 235 -0.60 16.43 4.06
N GLU A 236 -0.09 17.16 5.04
CA GLU A 236 -0.93 17.81 6.06
C GLU A 236 -1.94 18.77 5.41
N ARG A 237 -1.50 19.63 4.48
CA ARG A 237 -2.40 20.51 3.71
C ARG A 237 -3.46 19.71 2.95
N PHE A 238 -3.10 18.56 2.37
CA PHE A 238 -4.04 17.76 1.64
C PHE A 238 -5.07 17.10 2.57
N LEU A 239 -4.63 16.58 3.73
CA LEU A 239 -5.55 16.02 4.74
C LEU A 239 -6.53 17.08 5.25
N ASP A 240 -6.06 18.31 5.49
CA ASP A 240 -6.91 19.43 5.88
C ASP A 240 -7.88 19.81 4.76
N TYR A 241 -7.41 19.79 3.51
CA TYR A 241 -8.23 20.08 2.33
C TYR A 241 -9.40 19.12 2.20
N ILE A 242 -9.14 17.80 2.22
CA ILE A 242 -10.21 16.80 2.10
C ILE A 242 -11.13 16.79 3.32
N GLY A 243 -10.61 17.11 4.51
CA GLY A 243 -11.38 17.23 5.75
C GLY A 243 -12.40 18.39 5.74
N ALA A 244 -12.25 19.36 4.84
CA ALA A 244 -13.19 20.44 4.63
C ALA A 244 -14.37 20.09 3.70
N HIS A 245 -14.38 18.88 3.14
CA HIS A 245 -15.42 18.41 2.21
C HIS A 245 -16.30 17.36 2.89
N ASP A 246 -17.61 17.51 2.73
CA ASP A 246 -18.59 16.50 3.11
C ASP A 246 -18.61 15.33 2.12
N LYS A 247 -19.18 14.21 2.51
CA LYS A 247 -19.27 12.98 1.71
C LYS A 247 -17.92 12.36 1.33
N VAL A 248 -16.87 12.64 2.10
CA VAL A 248 -15.55 12.01 1.97
C VAL A 248 -15.40 10.99 3.08
N TRP A 249 -15.08 9.77 2.70
CA TRP A 249 -14.85 8.68 3.63
C TRP A 249 -13.37 8.28 3.60
N VAL A 250 -12.60 8.78 4.55
CA VAL A 250 -11.22 8.33 4.77
C VAL A 250 -11.27 7.06 5.61
N CYS A 251 -10.79 5.95 5.07
CA CYS A 251 -10.99 4.63 5.66
C CYS A 251 -9.82 3.68 5.37
N ARG A 252 -9.83 2.53 6.02
CA ARG A 252 -8.88 1.45 5.75
C ARG A 252 -9.32 0.68 4.50
N ARG A 253 -8.39 0.04 3.83
CA ARG A 253 -8.70 -0.78 2.64
C ARG A 253 -9.61 -1.96 2.97
N ALA A 254 -9.45 -2.56 4.15
CA ALA A 254 -10.36 -3.60 4.62
C ALA A 254 -11.80 -3.10 4.79
N ASP A 255 -12.00 -1.83 5.12
CA ASP A 255 -13.33 -1.22 5.22
C ASP A 255 -13.95 -1.03 3.83
N ILE A 256 -13.13 -0.59 2.84
CA ILE A 256 -13.52 -0.54 1.43
C ILE A 256 -13.92 -1.94 0.94
N ALA A 257 -13.09 -2.96 1.21
CA ALA A 257 -13.37 -4.33 0.79
C ALA A 257 -14.71 -4.84 1.35
N ARG A 258 -14.95 -4.63 2.64
CA ARG A 258 -16.22 -5.02 3.29
C ARG A 258 -17.42 -4.28 2.70
N HIS A 259 -17.28 -2.97 2.49
CA HIS A 259 -18.33 -2.17 1.87
C HIS A 259 -18.64 -2.68 0.47
N TRP A 260 -17.62 -2.91 -0.35
CA TRP A 260 -17.79 -3.40 -1.72
C TRP A 260 -18.45 -4.78 -1.77
N MET A 261 -18.01 -5.69 -0.91
CA MET A 261 -18.64 -7.03 -0.79
C MET A 261 -20.12 -6.96 -0.43
N ALA A 262 -20.50 -6.00 0.40
CA ALA A 262 -21.89 -5.83 0.84
C ALA A 262 -22.78 -5.17 -0.21
N THR A 263 -22.23 -4.19 -0.95
CA THR A 263 -23.00 -3.37 -1.91
C THR A 263 -22.90 -3.86 -3.36
N HIS A 264 -21.84 -4.57 -3.70
CA HIS A 264 -21.54 -5.11 -5.03
C HIS A 264 -21.09 -6.57 -4.92
N PRO A 265 -21.99 -7.48 -4.49
CA PRO A 265 -21.63 -8.88 -4.32
C PRO A 265 -21.21 -9.51 -5.66
N PHE A 266 -20.33 -10.52 -5.59
CA PHE A 266 -19.92 -11.24 -6.79
C PHE A 266 -21.12 -11.94 -7.43
N GLU A 267 -21.46 -11.52 -8.63
CA GLU A 267 -22.46 -12.19 -9.45
C GLU A 267 -21.79 -13.35 -10.21
N LYS A 268 -22.20 -14.58 -9.90
CA LYS A 268 -21.81 -15.71 -10.73
C LYS A 268 -22.41 -15.50 -12.11
N ALA A 269 -21.57 -15.44 -13.15
CA ALA A 269 -22.09 -15.50 -14.50
C ALA A 269 -23.01 -16.72 -14.61
N THR A 270 -24.25 -16.48 -14.95
CA THR A 270 -25.20 -17.56 -15.26
C THR A 270 -24.63 -18.30 -16.49
N PRO A 271 -24.52 -19.62 -16.49
CA PRO A 271 -23.91 -20.39 -17.57
C PRO A 271 -24.68 -20.22 -18.90
#